data_be890becc4d34707385453e5b69a8894
#
_entry.id   be890becc4d34707385453e5b69a8894
#
_cell.length_a   1.000
_cell.length_b   1.000
_cell.length_c   1.000
_cell.angle_alpha   90.00
_cell.angle_beta   90.00
_cell.angle_gamma   90.00
#
_symmetry.space_group_name_H-M   'P 1'
#
loop_
_entity.id
_entity.type
_entity.pdbx_description
1 polymer ?
#
loop_
_entity_poly.entity_id
_entity_poly.type
_entity_poly.pdbx_seq_one_letter_code
_entity_poly.pdbx_strand_id
1 'polypeptide(L)'
;MAPVDEALTHTSARLPRNHEQLEFLGDAVLRLAASEYLRQHHHGLSVGRHAALRSQLVSDRWLAELGQECGVANVALIGPMAQGDRAGEATVRAELCEALIGGLYQAWGSLQPVHRWLTPHWHLSSTTLLADPDRHNWKSALQEWTQGQGLGLPRYSCREASPTHGDPRRFHCRVSFEASGPEPAEGWGGSRRAAEQDAARLALARLRAARG
;
A
#
# COMPACT_ATOMS: atom_id res chain seq x y z
N MET A 1 6.67 -3.89 31.29
CA MET A 1 5.84 -3.27 30.25
C MET A 1 5.24 -4.41 29.44
N ALA A 2 3.93 -4.45 29.30
CA ALA A 2 3.32 -5.48 28.46
C ALA A 2 3.70 -5.26 26.99
N PRO A 3 3.77 -6.31 26.15
CA PRO A 3 4.12 -6.14 24.73
C PRO A 3 3.24 -5.11 24.00
N VAL A 4 1.97 -5.00 24.37
CA VAL A 4 1.06 -4.01 23.79
C VAL A 4 1.44 -2.58 24.16
N ASP A 5 1.82 -2.32 25.42
CA ASP A 5 2.26 -0.97 25.84
C ASP A 5 3.55 -0.57 25.11
N GLU A 6 4.48 -1.52 24.92
CA GLU A 6 5.71 -1.30 24.17
C GLU A 6 5.43 -1.01 22.69
N ALA A 7 4.53 -1.77 22.08
CA ALA A 7 4.09 -1.56 20.69
C ALA A 7 3.42 -0.19 20.47
N LEU A 8 2.69 0.30 21.47
CA LEU A 8 2.02 1.61 21.43
C LEU A 8 2.90 2.78 21.91
N THR A 9 4.17 2.55 22.19
CA THR A 9 5.12 3.60 22.57
C THR A 9 6.00 3.93 21.37
N HIS A 10 5.69 5.02 20.66
CA HIS A 10 6.47 5.45 19.49
C HIS A 10 7.85 5.96 19.90
N THR A 11 8.87 5.75 19.05
CA THR A 11 10.27 6.16 19.32
C THR A 11 10.41 7.66 19.63
N SER A 12 9.54 8.52 19.07
CA SER A 12 9.51 9.96 19.34
C SER A 12 9.22 10.31 20.82
N ALA A 13 8.66 9.39 21.59
CA ALA A 13 8.47 9.56 23.03
C ALA A 13 9.78 9.45 23.83
N ARG A 14 10.88 9.05 23.16
CA ARG A 14 12.24 8.95 23.73
C ARG A 14 12.35 8.04 24.97
N LEU A 15 11.51 7.02 25.03
CA LEU A 15 11.59 6.00 26.06
C LEU A 15 12.52 4.87 25.63
N PRO A 16 13.24 4.22 26.58
CA PRO A 16 14.22 3.17 26.26
C PRO A 16 13.59 1.88 25.71
N ARG A 17 12.29 1.67 25.99
CA ARG A 17 11.47 0.60 25.40
C ARG A 17 10.40 1.25 24.56
N ASN A 18 10.40 0.98 23.28
CA ASN A 18 9.52 1.55 22.30
C ASN A 18 9.18 0.51 21.21
N HIS A 19 8.40 0.91 20.22
CA HIS A 19 7.84 0.04 19.19
C HIS A 19 8.85 -0.61 18.24
N GLU A 20 10.07 -0.08 18.06
CA GLU A 20 10.98 -0.45 16.96
C GLU A 20 11.30 -1.96 16.86
N GLN A 21 11.55 -2.63 18.00
CA GLN A 21 11.85 -4.07 18.00
C GLN A 21 10.62 -4.90 17.62
N LEU A 22 9.45 -4.45 18.04
CA LEU A 22 8.17 -5.13 17.75
C LEU A 22 7.72 -4.85 16.33
N GLU A 23 7.98 -3.67 15.77
CA GLU A 23 7.78 -3.33 14.37
C GLU A 23 8.61 -4.25 13.46
N PHE A 24 9.92 -4.37 13.73
CA PHE A 24 10.81 -5.28 13.00
C PHE A 24 10.28 -6.73 12.99
N LEU A 25 9.82 -7.24 14.12
CA LEU A 25 9.21 -8.56 14.22
C LEU A 25 7.87 -8.60 13.48
N GLY A 26 7.09 -7.54 13.62
CA GLY A 26 5.74 -7.41 13.08
C GLY A 26 5.68 -7.43 11.56
N ASP A 27 6.62 -6.79 10.86
CA ASP A 27 6.72 -6.88 9.39
C ASP A 27 6.82 -8.34 8.91
N ALA A 28 7.70 -9.13 9.54
CA ALA A 28 7.85 -10.55 9.18
C ALA A 28 6.59 -11.36 9.49
N VAL A 29 5.99 -11.15 10.65
CA VAL A 29 4.75 -11.82 11.09
C VAL A 29 3.58 -11.46 10.19
N LEU A 30 3.43 -10.18 9.83
CA LEU A 30 2.41 -9.67 8.92
C LEU A 30 2.47 -10.36 7.56
N ARG A 31 3.67 -10.44 6.97
CA ARG A 31 3.89 -11.11 5.67
C ARG A 31 3.57 -12.59 5.72
N LEU A 32 3.92 -13.27 6.80
CA LEU A 32 3.60 -14.67 7.00
C LEU A 32 2.08 -14.88 7.14
N ALA A 33 1.44 -14.13 8.02
CA ALA A 33 0.01 -14.22 8.27
C ALA A 33 -0.82 -13.89 7.00
N ALA A 34 -0.43 -12.85 6.25
CA ALA A 34 -1.06 -12.52 4.97
C ALA A 34 -0.90 -13.65 3.93
N SER A 35 0.26 -14.33 3.92
CA SER A 35 0.48 -15.47 3.02
C SER A 35 -0.40 -16.67 3.38
N GLU A 36 -0.56 -16.96 4.67
CA GLU A 36 -1.49 -17.99 5.13
C GLU A 36 -2.93 -17.67 4.79
N TYR A 37 -3.37 -16.42 5.08
CA TYR A 37 -4.69 -15.92 4.72
C TYR A 37 -4.99 -16.11 3.23
N LEU A 38 -4.11 -15.65 2.35
CA LEU A 38 -4.30 -15.75 0.91
C LEU A 38 -4.37 -17.20 0.43
N ARG A 39 -3.54 -18.07 0.98
CA ARG A 39 -3.54 -19.50 0.65
C ARG A 39 -4.82 -20.20 1.08
N GLN A 40 -5.42 -19.78 2.20
CA GLN A 40 -6.65 -20.35 2.73
C GLN A 40 -7.90 -19.83 2.01
N HIS A 41 -7.96 -18.52 1.71
CA HIS A 41 -9.17 -17.87 1.21
C HIS A 41 -9.18 -17.65 -0.31
N HIS A 42 -8.02 -17.71 -0.95
CA HIS A 42 -7.85 -17.45 -2.39
C HIS A 42 -7.03 -18.55 -3.09
N HIS A 43 -7.22 -19.79 -2.70
CA HIS A 43 -6.46 -20.96 -3.19
C HIS A 43 -6.48 -21.16 -4.71
N GLY A 44 -7.44 -20.59 -5.44
CA GLY A 44 -7.53 -20.63 -6.91
C GLY A 44 -6.62 -19.64 -7.65
N LEU A 45 -5.90 -18.74 -6.93
CA LEU A 45 -5.00 -17.79 -7.54
C LEU A 45 -3.61 -18.40 -7.82
N SER A 46 -2.97 -17.94 -8.90
CA SER A 46 -1.56 -18.26 -9.16
C SER A 46 -0.63 -17.63 -8.10
N VAL A 47 0.59 -18.19 -7.96
CA VAL A 47 1.60 -17.66 -7.02
C VAL A 47 1.91 -16.18 -7.31
N GLY A 48 2.00 -15.77 -8.59
CA GLY A 48 2.22 -14.39 -8.98
C GLY A 48 1.08 -13.47 -8.50
N ARG A 49 -0.18 -13.91 -8.65
CA ARG A 49 -1.34 -13.15 -8.14
C ARG A 49 -1.39 -13.10 -6.62
N HIS A 50 -1.03 -14.19 -5.93
CA HIS A 50 -0.85 -14.17 -4.47
C HIS A 50 0.20 -13.16 -4.04
N ALA A 51 1.36 -13.12 -4.70
CA ALA A 51 2.43 -12.16 -4.38
C ALA A 51 1.99 -10.70 -4.61
N ALA A 52 1.31 -10.43 -5.73
CA ALA A 52 0.78 -9.10 -6.04
C ALA A 52 -0.29 -8.65 -5.01
N LEU A 53 -1.23 -9.53 -4.66
CA LEU A 53 -2.27 -9.24 -3.67
C LEU A 53 -1.67 -9.05 -2.28
N ARG A 54 -0.74 -9.91 -1.87
CA ARG A 54 -0.02 -9.75 -0.60
C ARG A 54 0.68 -8.40 -0.51
N SER A 55 1.39 -7.96 -1.54
CA SER A 55 2.10 -6.67 -1.53
C SER A 55 1.18 -5.47 -1.27
N GLN A 56 -0.11 -5.58 -1.62
CA GLN A 56 -1.10 -4.56 -1.31
C GLN A 56 -1.61 -4.66 0.14
N LEU A 57 -1.88 -5.90 0.61
CA LEU A 57 -2.46 -6.17 1.94
C LEU A 57 -1.47 -5.96 3.10
N VAL A 58 -0.17 -5.84 2.80
CA VAL A 58 0.90 -5.58 3.80
C VAL A 58 1.64 -4.27 3.51
N SER A 59 1.06 -3.36 2.71
CA SER A 59 1.70 -2.08 2.39
C SER A 59 1.51 -1.07 3.52
N ASP A 60 2.49 -0.17 3.70
CA ASP A 60 2.41 0.93 4.67
C ASP A 60 1.13 1.74 4.51
N ARG A 61 0.68 1.94 3.25
CA ARG A 61 -0.58 2.62 2.99
C ARG A 61 -1.76 1.86 3.58
N TRP A 62 -1.85 0.54 3.36
CA TRP A 62 -2.93 -0.29 3.92
C TRP A 62 -2.90 -0.30 5.44
N LEU A 63 -1.70 -0.40 6.03
CA LEU A 63 -1.50 -0.35 7.48
C LEU A 63 -1.88 1.02 8.05
N ALA A 64 -1.55 2.11 7.36
CA ALA A 64 -1.93 3.45 7.78
C ALA A 64 -3.45 3.66 7.77
N GLU A 65 -4.14 3.13 6.76
CA GLU A 65 -5.61 3.13 6.65
C GLU A 65 -6.22 2.30 7.79
N LEU A 66 -5.72 1.08 8.03
CA LEU A 66 -6.12 0.23 9.15
C LEU A 66 -5.90 0.91 10.50
N GLY A 67 -4.72 1.51 10.70
CA GLY A 67 -4.38 2.23 11.93
C GLY A 67 -5.28 3.43 12.20
N GLN A 68 -5.76 4.08 11.13
CA GLN A 68 -6.75 5.15 11.23
C GLN A 68 -8.13 4.61 11.61
N GLU A 69 -8.59 3.54 10.98
CA GLU A 69 -9.87 2.89 11.29
C GLU A 69 -9.91 2.37 12.73
N CYS A 70 -8.82 1.76 13.20
CA CYS A 70 -8.69 1.25 14.56
C CYS A 70 -8.40 2.33 15.60
N GLY A 71 -8.11 3.57 15.20
CA GLY A 71 -7.77 4.65 16.11
C GLY A 71 -6.45 4.45 16.87
N VAL A 72 -5.48 3.73 16.29
CA VAL A 72 -4.25 3.32 16.97
C VAL A 72 -3.47 4.52 17.52
N ALA A 73 -3.38 5.62 16.75
CA ALA A 73 -2.68 6.83 17.19
C ALA A 73 -3.33 7.51 18.42
N ASN A 74 -4.63 7.29 18.65
CA ASN A 74 -5.34 7.91 19.79
C ASN A 74 -4.96 7.32 21.15
N VAL A 75 -4.44 6.09 21.14
CA VAL A 75 -4.04 5.36 22.35
C VAL A 75 -2.53 5.21 22.47
N ALA A 76 -1.79 5.60 21.45
CA ALA A 76 -0.33 5.52 21.42
C ALA A 76 0.33 6.69 22.15
N LEU A 77 1.46 6.42 22.79
CA LEU A 77 2.36 7.43 23.33
C LEU A 77 3.29 7.95 22.23
N ILE A 78 2.95 9.11 21.69
CA ILE A 78 3.68 9.77 20.59
C ILE A 78 4.27 11.08 21.13
N GLY A 79 5.53 11.36 20.85
CA GLY A 79 6.19 12.59 21.26
C GLY A 79 5.66 13.83 20.53
N PRO A 80 5.75 15.03 21.14
CA PRO A 80 5.12 16.26 20.63
C PRO A 80 5.52 16.63 19.19
N MET A 81 6.77 16.38 18.81
CA MET A 81 7.25 16.67 17.45
C MET A 81 6.56 15.81 16.39
N ALA A 82 6.33 14.54 16.67
CA ALA A 82 5.66 13.64 15.73
C ALA A 82 4.13 13.86 15.72
N GLN A 83 3.53 14.29 16.83
CA GLN A 83 2.10 14.67 16.89
C GLN A 83 1.76 15.87 16.01
N GLY A 84 2.71 16.79 15.78
CA GLY A 84 2.53 17.98 14.95
C GLY A 84 2.81 17.77 13.47
N ASP A 85 3.37 16.63 13.08
CA ASP A 85 3.77 16.33 11.71
C ASP A 85 2.66 15.56 10.96
N ARG A 86 1.78 16.33 10.32
CA ARG A 86 0.72 15.75 9.46
C ARG A 86 1.25 14.91 8.30
N ALA A 87 2.45 15.18 7.81
CA ALA A 87 3.04 14.42 6.72
C ALA A 87 3.49 13.03 7.18
N GLY A 88 3.98 12.92 8.42
CA GLY A 88 4.42 11.68 9.05
C GLY A 88 3.31 10.84 9.69
N GLU A 89 2.11 11.39 9.90
CA GLU A 89 1.03 10.67 10.59
C GLU A 89 0.70 9.29 10.00
N ALA A 90 0.73 9.17 8.68
CA ALA A 90 0.44 7.90 8.01
C ALA A 90 1.53 6.85 8.31
N THR A 91 2.80 7.27 8.27
CA THR A 91 3.95 6.43 8.60
C THR A 91 3.88 5.94 10.04
N VAL A 92 3.65 6.85 10.99
CA VAL A 92 3.50 6.50 12.42
C VAL A 92 2.37 5.48 12.63
N ARG A 93 1.23 5.63 11.96
CA ARG A 93 0.13 4.64 12.06
C ARG A 93 0.51 3.27 11.52
N ALA A 94 1.27 3.22 10.41
CA ALA A 94 1.73 1.96 9.85
C ALA A 94 2.71 1.26 10.79
N GLU A 95 3.73 1.96 11.29
CA GLU A 95 4.74 1.47 12.23
C GLU A 95 4.10 0.92 13.53
N LEU A 96 3.14 1.65 14.09
CA LEU A 96 2.40 1.20 15.27
C LEU A 96 1.55 -0.04 15.01
N CYS A 97 0.96 -0.19 13.81
CA CYS A 97 0.24 -1.40 13.43
C CYS A 97 1.18 -2.61 13.32
N GLU A 98 2.34 -2.44 12.69
CA GLU A 98 3.35 -3.50 12.62
C GLU A 98 3.83 -3.89 14.03
N ALA A 99 4.12 -2.91 14.87
CA ALA A 99 4.52 -3.17 16.25
C ALA A 99 3.45 -3.91 17.06
N LEU A 100 2.17 -3.58 16.89
CA LEU A 100 1.06 -4.31 17.51
C LEU A 100 0.99 -5.76 17.02
N ILE A 101 1.20 -6.01 15.73
CA ILE A 101 1.26 -7.35 15.15
C ILE A 101 2.41 -8.15 15.78
N GLY A 102 3.60 -7.54 15.87
CA GLY A 102 4.75 -8.13 16.54
C GLY A 102 4.50 -8.41 18.02
N GLY A 103 3.89 -7.47 18.73
CA GLY A 103 3.51 -7.61 20.13
C GLY A 103 2.49 -8.71 20.37
N LEU A 104 1.49 -8.84 19.51
CA LEU A 104 0.51 -9.95 19.55
C LEU A 104 1.21 -11.29 19.38
N TYR A 105 2.06 -11.41 18.35
CA TYR A 105 2.80 -12.63 18.10
C TYR A 105 3.74 -12.98 19.27
N GLN A 106 4.49 -12.02 19.77
CA GLN A 106 5.39 -12.22 20.92
C GLN A 106 4.64 -12.67 22.18
N ALA A 107 3.45 -12.11 22.43
CA ALA A 107 2.68 -12.42 23.64
C ALA A 107 2.04 -13.81 23.60
N TRP A 108 1.60 -14.28 22.42
CA TRP A 108 0.86 -15.56 22.30
C TRP A 108 1.68 -16.70 21.68
N GLY A 109 2.82 -16.41 21.08
CA GLY A 109 3.64 -17.42 20.37
C GLY A 109 2.93 -18.06 19.18
N SER A 110 1.90 -17.41 18.62
CA SER A 110 1.12 -17.92 17.49
C SER A 110 0.54 -16.80 16.64
N LEU A 111 0.17 -17.14 15.39
CA LEU A 111 -0.48 -16.19 14.47
C LEU A 111 -1.98 -16.01 14.72
N GLN A 112 -2.58 -16.80 15.59
CA GLN A 112 -4.03 -16.78 15.82
C GLN A 112 -4.58 -15.39 16.21
N PRO A 113 -3.99 -14.63 17.13
CA PRO A 113 -4.47 -13.28 17.45
C PRO A 113 -4.35 -12.31 16.28
N VAL A 114 -3.28 -12.43 15.48
CA VAL A 114 -3.06 -11.63 14.28
C VAL A 114 -4.13 -11.92 13.23
N HIS A 115 -4.39 -13.20 12.95
CA HIS A 115 -5.49 -13.59 12.06
C HIS A 115 -6.85 -13.13 12.55
N ARG A 116 -7.12 -13.23 13.86
CA ARG A 116 -8.38 -12.74 14.42
C ARG A 116 -8.60 -11.25 14.18
N TRP A 117 -7.55 -10.46 14.26
CA TRP A 117 -7.62 -9.03 14.02
C TRP A 117 -7.70 -8.72 12.52
N LEU A 118 -6.78 -9.25 11.70
CA LEU A 118 -6.56 -8.78 10.34
C LEU A 118 -7.46 -9.46 9.29
N THR A 119 -7.94 -10.70 9.51
CA THR A 119 -8.74 -11.44 8.52
C THR A 119 -9.98 -10.68 8.04
N PRO A 120 -10.80 -10.03 8.90
CA PRO A 120 -11.96 -9.26 8.43
C PRO A 120 -11.56 -8.11 7.49
N HIS A 121 -10.48 -7.39 7.82
CA HIS A 121 -9.97 -6.28 7.02
C HIS A 121 -9.38 -6.76 5.70
N TRP A 122 -8.61 -7.86 5.72
CA TRP A 122 -8.07 -8.48 4.51
C TRP A 122 -9.17 -9.00 3.59
N HIS A 123 -10.25 -9.54 4.14
CA HIS A 123 -11.38 -10.02 3.34
C HIS A 123 -12.02 -8.89 2.54
N LEU A 124 -12.29 -7.76 3.18
CA LEU A 124 -12.84 -6.57 2.52
C LEU A 124 -11.87 -6.04 1.45
N SER A 125 -10.59 -5.88 1.81
CA SER A 125 -9.56 -5.34 0.92
C SER A 125 -9.28 -6.26 -0.27
N SER A 126 -9.16 -7.58 -0.04
CA SER A 126 -8.91 -8.54 -1.12
C SER A 126 -10.07 -8.63 -2.10
N THR A 127 -11.31 -8.57 -1.63
CA THR A 127 -12.50 -8.53 -2.49
C THR A 127 -12.47 -7.30 -3.40
N THR A 128 -12.15 -6.13 -2.85
CA THR A 128 -12.03 -4.88 -3.61
C THR A 128 -10.88 -4.93 -4.62
N LEU A 129 -9.72 -5.46 -4.22
CA LEU A 129 -8.54 -5.59 -5.09
C LEU A 129 -8.72 -6.63 -6.19
N LEU A 130 -9.47 -7.70 -5.93
CA LEU A 130 -9.77 -8.72 -6.93
C LEU A 130 -10.83 -8.27 -7.95
N ALA A 131 -11.74 -7.40 -7.54
CA ALA A 131 -12.71 -6.76 -8.44
C ALA A 131 -12.02 -5.79 -9.42
N ASP A 132 -10.92 -5.15 -9.00
CA ASP A 132 -10.09 -4.27 -9.81
C ASP A 132 -8.58 -4.60 -9.59
N PRO A 133 -8.07 -5.66 -10.22
CA PRO A 133 -6.71 -6.17 -9.99
C PRO A 133 -5.60 -5.16 -10.28
N ASP A 134 -5.90 -4.18 -11.12
CA ASP A 134 -4.94 -3.15 -11.54
C ASP A 134 -4.95 -1.94 -10.60
N ARG A 135 -5.89 -1.91 -9.64
CA ARG A 135 -6.01 -0.81 -8.69
C ARG A 135 -4.68 -0.58 -7.95
N HIS A 136 -4.17 0.65 -8.08
CA HIS A 136 -2.89 1.10 -7.54
C HIS A 136 -1.62 0.53 -8.20
N ASN A 137 -1.74 -0.31 -9.24
CA ASN A 137 -0.61 -0.87 -9.99
C ASN A 137 -0.76 -0.69 -11.52
N TRP A 138 -1.41 0.39 -11.92
CA TRP A 138 -1.73 0.66 -13.33
C TRP A 138 -0.50 0.69 -14.24
N LYS A 139 0.66 1.18 -13.72
CA LYS A 139 1.90 1.21 -14.50
C LYS A 139 2.38 -0.19 -14.88
N SER A 140 2.41 -1.13 -13.92
CA SER A 140 2.79 -2.51 -14.20
C SER A 140 1.78 -3.21 -15.10
N ALA A 141 0.48 -3.01 -14.84
CA ALA A 141 -0.58 -3.57 -15.66
C ALA A 141 -0.51 -3.07 -17.11
N LEU A 142 -0.24 -1.78 -17.33
CA LEU A 142 -0.04 -1.22 -18.66
C LEU A 142 1.22 -1.80 -19.33
N GLN A 143 2.32 -1.93 -18.60
CA GLN A 143 3.56 -2.51 -19.09
C GLN A 143 3.38 -3.96 -19.52
N GLU A 144 2.78 -4.79 -18.68
CA GLU A 144 2.49 -6.19 -18.99
C GLU A 144 1.59 -6.31 -20.23
N TRP A 145 0.55 -5.47 -20.29
CA TRP A 145 -0.35 -5.44 -21.42
C TRP A 145 0.37 -5.06 -22.73
N THR A 146 1.14 -3.96 -22.73
CA THR A 146 1.86 -3.48 -23.93
C THR A 146 2.93 -4.46 -24.39
N GLN A 147 3.66 -5.09 -23.46
CA GLN A 147 4.63 -6.14 -23.79
C GLN A 147 3.94 -7.37 -24.39
N GLY A 148 2.83 -7.82 -23.80
CA GLY A 148 2.03 -8.93 -24.33
C GLY A 148 1.44 -8.68 -25.71
N GLN A 149 1.32 -7.40 -26.11
CA GLN A 149 0.87 -6.99 -27.44
C GLN A 149 1.99 -6.61 -28.43
N GLY A 150 3.27 -6.73 -28.00
CA GLY A 150 4.41 -6.35 -28.82
C GLY A 150 4.57 -4.84 -29.04
N LEU A 151 3.95 -4.00 -28.22
CA LEU A 151 3.98 -2.54 -28.32
C LEU A 151 5.16 -1.90 -27.56
N GLY A 152 6.07 -2.69 -27.01
CA GLY A 152 7.21 -2.20 -26.25
C GLY A 152 6.86 -1.68 -24.86
N LEU A 153 7.79 -0.94 -24.25
CA LEU A 153 7.63 -0.37 -22.91
C LEU A 153 6.97 1.01 -22.96
N PRO A 154 5.98 1.30 -22.11
CA PRO A 154 5.42 2.64 -21.97
C PRO A 154 6.47 3.64 -21.47
N ARG A 155 6.51 4.83 -22.08
CA ARG A 155 7.42 5.93 -21.68
C ARG A 155 6.62 7.03 -21.01
N TYR A 156 7.09 7.48 -19.86
CA TYR A 156 6.41 8.50 -19.05
C TYR A 156 7.20 9.81 -19.07
N SER A 157 6.50 10.91 -19.34
CA SER A 157 7.03 12.28 -19.25
C SER A 157 6.14 13.07 -18.30
N CYS A 158 6.69 13.49 -17.16
CA CYS A 158 5.94 14.19 -16.12
C CYS A 158 6.55 15.55 -15.83
N ARG A 159 5.68 16.54 -15.63
CA ARG A 159 6.04 17.90 -15.22
C ARG A 159 5.23 18.35 -14.01
N GLU A 160 5.78 19.24 -13.24
CA GLU A 160 5.02 19.96 -12.22
C GLU A 160 4.15 21.02 -12.91
N ALA A 161 2.85 21.00 -12.64
CA ALA A 161 1.87 21.88 -13.27
C ALA A 161 1.34 22.94 -12.30
N SER A 162 1.50 22.72 -10.98
CA SER A 162 1.15 23.69 -9.94
C SER A 162 2.22 23.69 -8.84
N PRO A 163 2.68 24.86 -8.37
CA PRO A 163 3.63 24.96 -7.27
C PRO A 163 2.96 24.75 -5.88
N THR A 164 1.64 24.68 -5.84
CA THR A 164 0.88 24.60 -4.58
C THR A 164 1.02 23.23 -3.96
N HIS A 165 1.58 23.17 -2.76
CA HIS A 165 1.67 21.94 -2.00
C HIS A 165 0.27 21.45 -1.61
N GLY A 166 0.00 20.15 -1.81
CA GLY A 166 -1.33 19.57 -1.54
C GLY A 166 -2.34 19.70 -2.70
N ASP A 167 -2.00 20.39 -3.79
CA ASP A 167 -2.86 20.42 -4.99
C ASP A 167 -2.98 19.00 -5.58
N PRO A 168 -4.19 18.44 -5.70
CA PRO A 168 -4.39 17.11 -6.28
C PRO A 168 -3.99 17.02 -7.75
N ARG A 169 -3.82 18.14 -8.44
CA ARG A 169 -3.36 18.24 -9.84
C ARG A 169 -1.97 18.88 -9.96
N ARG A 170 -1.15 18.78 -8.92
CA ARG A 170 0.20 19.34 -8.91
C ARG A 170 1.09 18.83 -10.02
N PHE A 171 1.00 17.56 -10.34
CA PHE A 171 1.79 16.93 -11.40
C PHE A 171 0.91 16.49 -12.56
N HIS A 172 1.39 16.78 -13.78
CA HIS A 172 0.84 16.30 -15.03
C HIS A 172 1.80 15.29 -15.62
N CYS A 173 1.30 14.13 -16.04
CA CYS A 173 2.10 13.09 -16.65
C CYS A 173 1.47 12.61 -17.96
N ARG A 174 2.29 12.42 -18.98
CA ARG A 174 1.92 11.84 -20.26
C ARG A 174 2.61 10.49 -20.42
N VAL A 175 1.86 9.44 -20.73
CA VAL A 175 2.39 8.15 -21.17
C VAL A 175 2.31 8.04 -22.68
N SER A 176 3.40 7.62 -23.32
CA SER A 176 3.54 7.43 -24.76
C SER A 176 4.09 6.04 -25.07
N PHE A 177 3.89 5.61 -26.29
CA PHE A 177 4.29 4.32 -26.83
C PHE A 177 5.26 4.55 -28.01
N GLU A 178 5.82 3.50 -28.60
CA GLU A 178 6.65 3.63 -29.79
C GLU A 178 5.84 4.15 -30.97
N ALA A 179 6.51 4.62 -32.04
CA ALA A 179 5.93 5.42 -33.14
C ALA A 179 4.73 4.77 -33.85
N SER A 180 4.60 3.45 -33.82
CA SER A 180 3.45 2.68 -34.35
C SER A 180 2.42 2.30 -33.29
N GLY A 181 2.57 2.79 -32.06
CA GLY A 181 1.73 2.46 -30.93
C GLY A 181 0.47 3.32 -30.80
N PRO A 182 -0.32 3.04 -29.77
CA PRO A 182 -1.56 3.77 -29.46
C PRO A 182 -1.31 5.26 -29.16
N GLU A 183 -2.38 6.05 -29.25
CA GLU A 183 -2.31 7.47 -28.86
C GLU A 183 -1.91 7.64 -27.39
N PRO A 184 -1.09 8.66 -27.09
CA PRO A 184 -0.69 8.97 -25.72
C PRO A 184 -1.89 9.24 -24.80
N ALA A 185 -1.76 8.91 -23.53
CA ALA A 185 -2.73 9.28 -22.50
C ALA A 185 -2.08 10.19 -21.46
N GLU A 186 -2.90 11.04 -20.86
CA GLU A 186 -2.46 12.02 -19.88
C GLU A 186 -3.16 11.76 -18.53
N GLY A 187 -2.44 12.00 -17.43
CA GLY A 187 -2.94 11.83 -16.08
C GLY A 187 -2.44 12.90 -15.14
N TRP A 188 -3.11 13.04 -14.01
CA TRP A 188 -2.84 14.06 -13.01
C TRP A 188 -2.72 13.45 -11.62
N GLY A 189 -1.98 14.14 -10.73
CA GLY A 189 -1.87 13.70 -9.34
C GLY A 189 -1.18 14.71 -8.44
N GLY A 190 -1.39 14.58 -7.15
CA GLY A 190 -0.70 15.40 -6.12
C GLY A 190 0.78 15.03 -5.96
N SER A 191 1.22 13.91 -6.53
CA SER A 191 2.63 13.52 -6.65
C SER A 191 2.91 13.02 -8.07
N ARG A 192 4.21 13.01 -8.45
CA ARG A 192 4.66 12.47 -9.73
C ARG A 192 4.18 11.01 -9.92
N ARG A 193 4.33 10.19 -8.88
CA ARG A 193 3.89 8.80 -8.89
C ARG A 193 2.37 8.66 -9.12
N ALA A 194 1.57 9.51 -8.46
CA ALA A 194 0.11 9.50 -8.63
C ALA A 194 -0.29 9.88 -10.07
N ALA A 195 0.36 10.89 -10.67
CA ALA A 195 0.10 11.30 -12.05
C ALA A 195 0.50 10.22 -13.06
N GLU A 196 1.60 9.51 -12.83
CA GLU A 196 2.01 8.36 -13.66
C GLU A 196 1.00 7.21 -13.59
N GLN A 197 0.50 6.89 -12.40
CA GLN A 197 -0.52 5.85 -12.21
C GLN A 197 -1.84 6.22 -12.91
N ASP A 198 -2.27 7.47 -12.82
CA ASP A 198 -3.49 7.94 -13.49
C ASP A 198 -3.35 7.93 -15.03
N ALA A 199 -2.21 8.37 -15.56
CA ALA A 199 -1.93 8.27 -16.99
C ALA A 199 -1.95 6.81 -17.48
N ALA A 200 -1.34 5.90 -16.73
CA ALA A 200 -1.34 4.48 -17.06
C ALA A 200 -2.75 3.86 -17.02
N ARG A 201 -3.56 4.22 -16.02
CA ARG A 201 -4.95 3.79 -15.89
C ARG A 201 -5.78 4.19 -17.11
N LEU A 202 -5.70 5.46 -17.51
CA LEU A 202 -6.45 6.00 -18.65
C LEU A 202 -5.99 5.37 -19.98
N ALA A 203 -4.68 5.16 -20.15
CA ALA A 203 -4.14 4.45 -21.31
C ALA A 203 -4.68 3.02 -21.39
N LEU A 204 -4.57 2.25 -20.31
CA LEU A 204 -4.98 0.85 -20.28
C LEU A 204 -6.49 0.69 -20.52
N ALA A 205 -7.30 1.58 -19.95
CA ALA A 205 -8.75 1.59 -20.18
C ALA A 205 -9.10 1.80 -21.67
N ARG A 206 -8.46 2.76 -22.36
CA ARG A 206 -8.64 3.00 -23.80
C ARG A 206 -8.19 1.80 -24.63
N LEU A 207 -7.05 1.22 -24.31
CA LEU A 207 -6.49 0.09 -25.03
C LEU A 207 -7.36 -1.17 -24.92
N ARG A 208 -7.95 -1.41 -23.77
CA ARG A 208 -8.90 -2.51 -23.56
C ARG A 208 -10.21 -2.28 -24.31
N ALA A 209 -10.75 -1.06 -24.27
CA ALA A 209 -11.99 -0.70 -24.97
C ALA A 209 -11.86 -0.77 -26.52
N ALA A 210 -10.68 -0.51 -27.08
CA ALA A 210 -10.45 -0.59 -28.53
C ALA A 210 -10.36 -2.04 -29.06
N ARG A 211 -10.37 -3.04 -28.19
CA ARG A 211 -10.25 -4.47 -28.56
C ARG A 211 -11.47 -5.34 -28.20
N GLY A 212 -12.39 -4.81 -27.41
CA GLY A 212 -13.67 -5.46 -27.11
C GLY A 212 -14.74 -5.00 -28.07
#